data_d0fbcf9192062f5f3c3fd02f8bdcdcdd
#
_entry.id   d0fbcf9192062f5f3c3fd02f8bdcdcdd
#
_cell.length_a   1.000
_cell.length_b   1.000
_cell.length_c   1.000
_cell.angle_alpha   90.00
_cell.angle_beta   90.00
_cell.angle_gamma   90.00
#
_symmetry.space_group_name_H-M   'P 1'
#
loop_
_entity.id
_entity.type
_entity.pdbx_description
1 polymer ?
#
loop_
_entity_poly.entity_id
_entity_poly.type
_entity_poly.pdbx_seq_one_letter_code
_entity_poly.pdbx_strand_id
1 'polypeptide(L)'
;MSDEHQPLLLVQGRNLITGLALPALLTDPDGGLLFFNDAAAELLGRTFEEVGRLPREEWARRFGPFDEEGRPIATDHLPLGNALREGRPAQGRFRVRLAANGELREVEVSALPLLEPDHYEGALVVFWPVEEAASGTT
;
A
#
# COMPACT_ATOMS: atom_id res chain seq x y z
N MET A 1 -23.60 13.97 6.41
CA MET A 1 -23.05 13.62 5.96
C MET A 1 -21.71 13.83 5.53
N SER A 2 -20.95 14.53 6.25
CA SER A 2 -19.59 14.78 5.86
C SER A 2 -18.77 13.52 5.90
N ASP A 3 -19.13 12.54 6.70
CA ASP A 3 -18.35 11.33 6.72
C ASP A 3 -18.47 10.56 5.44
N GLU A 4 -19.46 10.82 4.62
CA GLU A 4 -19.55 10.17 3.36
C GLU A 4 -18.85 10.93 2.27
N HIS A 5 -18.39 12.13 2.57
CA HIS A 5 -17.75 12.96 1.59
C HIS A 5 -16.26 12.62 1.55
N GLN A 6 -15.76 12.20 0.42
CA GLN A 6 -14.35 11.94 0.28
C GLN A 6 -13.71 13.05 -0.51
N PRO A 7 -12.47 13.42 -0.18
CA PRO A 7 -11.76 14.40 -0.99
C PRO A 7 -11.69 13.96 -2.44
N LEU A 8 -11.81 14.91 -3.34
CA LEU A 8 -11.80 14.62 -4.76
C LEU A 8 -10.53 13.88 -5.16
N LEU A 9 -9.40 14.26 -4.59
CA LEU A 9 -8.15 13.64 -4.95
C LEU A 9 -8.15 12.16 -4.62
N LEU A 10 -8.77 11.76 -3.52
CA LEU A 10 -8.87 10.34 -3.19
C LEU A 10 -9.82 9.61 -4.12
N VAL A 11 -10.91 10.25 -4.51
CA VAL A 11 -11.83 9.64 -5.47
C VAL A 11 -11.13 9.44 -6.81
N GLN A 12 -10.39 10.43 -7.25
CA GLN A 12 -9.65 10.31 -8.49
C GLN A 12 -8.58 9.26 -8.42
N GLY A 13 -7.89 9.18 -7.29
CA GLY A 13 -6.88 8.16 -7.08
C GLY A 13 -7.45 6.76 -7.15
N ARG A 14 -8.60 6.56 -6.51
CA ARG A 14 -9.24 5.26 -6.55
C ARG A 14 -9.63 4.89 -7.98
N ASN A 15 -10.18 5.84 -8.72
CA ASN A 15 -10.56 5.58 -10.11
C ASN A 15 -9.36 5.22 -10.95
N LEU A 16 -8.24 5.90 -10.71
CA LEU A 16 -7.02 5.64 -11.45
C LEU A 16 -6.51 4.23 -11.19
N ILE A 17 -6.37 3.84 -9.92
CA ILE A 17 -5.76 2.56 -9.62
C ILE A 17 -6.69 1.40 -9.90
N THR A 18 -7.99 1.64 -9.96
CA THR A 18 -8.93 0.57 -10.31
C THR A 18 -8.60 -0.03 -11.67
N GLY A 19 -8.12 0.79 -12.60
CA GLY A 19 -7.79 0.29 -13.92
C GLY A 19 -6.36 -0.13 -14.11
N LEU A 20 -5.54 -0.10 -13.06
CA LEU A 20 -4.14 -0.48 -13.20
C LEU A 20 -3.96 -1.98 -13.11
N ALA A 21 -3.02 -2.50 -13.88
CA ALA A 21 -2.64 -3.89 -13.81
C ALA A 21 -1.67 -4.16 -12.66
N LEU A 22 -1.07 -3.12 -12.10
CA LEU A 22 -0.13 -3.28 -10.99
C LEU A 22 -0.88 -3.21 -9.66
N PRO A 23 -0.45 -3.98 -8.67
CA PRO A 23 -1.03 -3.84 -7.33
C PRO A 23 -0.87 -2.43 -6.81
N ALA A 24 -1.96 -1.86 -6.32
CA ALA A 24 -1.95 -0.49 -5.82
C ALA A 24 -2.99 -0.34 -4.73
N LEU A 25 -2.72 0.59 -3.82
CA LEU A 25 -3.66 0.88 -2.75
C LEU A 25 -3.68 2.37 -2.46
N LEU A 26 -4.72 2.80 -1.77
CA LEU A 26 -4.87 4.17 -1.31
C LEU A 26 -4.91 4.18 0.19
N THR A 27 -4.28 5.19 0.78
CA THR A 27 -4.34 5.39 2.22
C THR A 27 -4.84 6.78 2.53
N ASP A 28 -5.31 6.96 3.75
CA ASP A 28 -5.64 8.28 4.27
C ASP A 28 -4.36 8.93 4.80
N PRO A 29 -4.43 10.19 5.27
CA PRO A 29 -3.21 10.86 5.74
C PRO A 29 -2.54 10.20 6.93
N ASP A 30 -3.25 9.38 7.68
CA ASP A 30 -2.68 8.67 8.82
C ASP A 30 -2.12 7.32 8.43
N GLY A 31 -2.22 6.96 7.16
CA GLY A 31 -1.71 5.68 6.69
C GLY A 31 -2.72 4.55 6.74
N GLY A 32 -3.97 4.84 7.06
CA GLY A 32 -5.00 3.82 7.07
C GLY A 32 -5.38 3.41 5.66
N LEU A 33 -5.77 2.16 5.51
CA LEU A 33 -6.11 1.61 4.21
C LEU A 33 -7.51 2.03 3.81
N LEU A 34 -7.64 2.66 2.64
CA LEU A 34 -8.94 3.07 2.11
C LEU A 34 -9.43 2.17 0.99
N PHE A 35 -8.52 1.60 0.21
CA PHE A 35 -8.89 0.81 -0.95
C PHE A 35 -7.65 0.12 -1.52
N PHE A 36 -7.83 -1.05 -2.11
CA PHE A 36 -6.80 -1.60 -2.99
C PHE A 36 -7.49 -2.23 -4.21
N ASN A 37 -6.75 -2.30 -5.30
CA ASN A 37 -7.32 -2.73 -6.58
C ASN A 37 -7.26 -4.24 -6.74
N ASP A 38 -7.77 -4.73 -7.87
CA ASP A 38 -7.84 -6.16 -8.12
C ASP A 38 -6.46 -6.79 -8.23
N ALA A 39 -5.50 -6.08 -8.78
CA ALA A 39 -4.15 -6.63 -8.87
C ALA A 39 -3.56 -6.85 -7.48
N ALA A 40 -3.81 -5.92 -6.55
CA ALA A 40 -3.38 -6.11 -5.17
C ALA A 40 -4.12 -7.27 -4.53
N ALA A 41 -5.41 -7.41 -4.83
CA ALA A 41 -6.18 -8.52 -4.30
C ALA A 41 -5.61 -9.86 -4.74
N GLU A 42 -5.19 -9.95 -5.99
CA GLU A 42 -4.59 -11.19 -6.48
C GLU A 42 -3.30 -11.51 -5.75
N LEU A 43 -2.47 -10.52 -5.53
CA LEU A 43 -1.21 -10.75 -4.84
C LEU A 43 -1.44 -11.12 -3.39
N LEU A 44 -2.32 -10.40 -2.71
CA LEU A 44 -2.54 -10.60 -1.29
C LEU A 44 -3.42 -11.81 -0.99
N GLY A 45 -4.23 -12.24 -1.95
CA GLY A 45 -5.12 -13.36 -1.74
C GLY A 45 -6.44 -13.02 -1.07
N ARG A 46 -6.78 -11.74 -1.01
CA ARG A 46 -8.04 -11.28 -0.44
C ARG A 46 -8.55 -10.10 -1.25
N THR A 47 -9.85 -10.01 -1.43
CA THR A 47 -10.43 -8.87 -2.13
C THR A 47 -10.66 -7.73 -1.15
N PHE A 48 -10.80 -6.53 -1.68
CA PHE A 48 -11.09 -5.39 -0.82
C PHE A 48 -12.48 -5.52 -0.20
N GLU A 49 -13.42 -6.16 -0.89
CA GLU A 49 -14.72 -6.39 -0.29
C GLU A 49 -14.62 -7.25 0.97
N GLU A 50 -13.67 -8.18 1.00
CA GLU A 50 -13.48 -9.02 2.16
C GLU A 50 -12.78 -8.28 3.29
N VAL A 51 -11.85 -7.42 2.95
CA VAL A 51 -10.98 -6.78 3.95
C VAL A 51 -11.60 -5.48 4.47
N GLY A 52 -12.06 -4.62 3.56
CA GLY A 52 -12.59 -3.33 3.93
C GLY A 52 -11.50 -2.35 4.32
N ARG A 53 -11.92 -1.18 4.79
CA ARG A 53 -10.99 -0.18 5.27
C ARG A 53 -10.44 -0.61 6.60
N LEU A 54 -9.15 -0.36 6.81
CA LEU A 54 -8.49 -0.76 8.04
C LEU A 54 -7.60 0.37 8.54
N PRO A 55 -7.55 0.59 9.86
CA PRO A 55 -6.55 1.50 10.41
C PRO A 55 -5.16 0.99 10.11
N ARG A 56 -4.18 1.88 10.13
CA ARG A 56 -2.81 1.53 9.78
C ARG A 56 -2.30 0.34 10.57
N GLU A 57 -2.54 0.31 11.87
CA GLU A 57 -2.02 -0.76 12.71
C GLU A 57 -2.63 -2.11 12.35
N GLU A 58 -3.89 -2.09 11.93
CA GLU A 58 -4.60 -3.33 11.65
C GLU A 58 -4.09 -3.97 10.36
N TRP A 59 -3.97 -3.20 9.30
CA TRP A 59 -3.52 -3.80 8.05
C TRP A 59 -2.01 -4.07 8.07
N ALA A 60 -1.27 -3.31 8.86
CA ALA A 60 0.14 -3.62 9.04
C ALA A 60 0.31 -4.97 9.72
N ARG A 61 -0.53 -5.27 10.69
CA ARG A 61 -0.45 -6.54 11.38
C ARG A 61 -0.81 -7.70 10.46
N ARG A 62 -1.78 -7.50 9.57
CA ARG A 62 -2.24 -8.58 8.72
C ARG A 62 -1.31 -8.83 7.53
N PHE A 63 -0.91 -7.76 6.87
CA PHE A 63 -0.21 -7.89 5.58
C PHE A 63 1.23 -7.45 5.62
N GLY A 64 1.62 -6.75 6.62
CA GLY A 64 2.98 -6.26 6.75
C GLY A 64 3.01 -4.76 6.67
N PRO A 65 4.16 -4.20 6.55
CA PRO A 65 5.38 -4.82 6.01
C PRO A 65 6.25 -5.55 7.05
N PHE A 66 7.03 -6.48 6.57
CA PHE A 66 7.94 -7.24 7.41
C PHE A 66 9.35 -7.16 6.83
N ASP A 67 10.35 -7.30 7.69
CA ASP A 67 11.74 -7.32 7.24
C ASP A 67 12.12 -8.75 6.81
N GLU A 68 13.39 -8.95 6.52
CA GLU A 68 13.85 -10.23 6.01
C GLU A 68 13.71 -11.35 7.02
N GLU A 69 13.69 -11.02 8.29
CA GLU A 69 13.49 -12.01 9.34
C GLU A 69 12.03 -12.22 9.70
N GLY A 70 11.13 -11.55 9.02
CA GLY A 70 9.70 -11.69 9.30
C GLY A 70 9.20 -10.83 10.44
N ARG A 71 9.97 -9.84 10.86
CA ARG A 71 9.55 -8.94 11.94
C ARG A 71 8.91 -7.70 11.37
N PRO A 72 7.92 -7.14 12.05
CA PRO A 72 7.29 -5.91 11.56
C PRO A 72 8.30 -4.77 11.48
N ILE A 73 8.14 -3.93 10.47
CA ILE A 73 9.00 -2.77 10.27
C ILE A 73 8.29 -1.55 10.81
N ALA A 74 9.03 -0.71 11.54
CA ALA A 74 8.47 0.51 12.11
C ALA A 74 8.04 1.45 11.00
N THR A 75 6.92 2.12 11.22
CA THR A 75 6.29 2.95 10.20
C THR A 75 7.22 4.06 9.71
N ASP A 76 8.01 4.64 10.59
CA ASP A 76 8.87 5.76 10.18
C ASP A 76 9.98 5.32 9.25
N HIS A 77 10.19 4.04 9.02
CA HIS A 77 11.19 3.58 8.08
C HIS A 77 10.56 3.05 6.80
N LEU A 78 9.27 3.31 6.57
CA LEU A 78 8.58 2.80 5.41
C LEU A 78 8.40 3.88 4.36
N PRO A 79 8.36 3.49 3.07
CA PRO A 79 8.10 4.49 2.03
C PRO A 79 6.82 5.28 2.25
N LEU A 80 5.75 4.63 2.69
CA LEU A 80 4.49 5.33 2.93
C LEU A 80 4.66 6.39 4.00
N GLY A 81 5.28 6.03 5.13
CA GLY A 81 5.50 7.00 6.19
C GLY A 81 6.37 8.15 5.74
N ASN A 82 7.41 7.86 4.96
CA ASN A 82 8.29 8.91 4.45
C ASN A 82 7.55 9.83 3.48
N ALA A 83 6.73 9.26 2.59
CA ALA A 83 6.00 10.07 1.62
C ALA A 83 5.02 10.99 2.32
N LEU A 84 4.31 10.47 3.32
CA LEU A 84 3.34 11.29 4.05
C LEU A 84 4.04 12.37 4.88
N ARG A 85 5.20 12.06 5.44
CA ARG A 85 5.90 13.02 6.29
C ARG A 85 6.59 14.09 5.48
N GLU A 86 7.17 13.71 4.35
CA GLU A 86 8.00 14.64 3.59
C GLU A 86 7.30 15.25 2.39
N GLY A 87 6.14 14.73 2.02
CA GLY A 87 5.39 15.29 0.89
C GLY A 87 6.03 15.01 -0.45
N ARG A 88 6.79 13.94 -0.58
CA ARG A 88 7.46 13.58 -1.82
C ARG A 88 7.36 12.08 -2.02
N PRO A 89 7.49 11.61 -3.26
CA PRO A 89 7.49 10.16 -3.49
C PRO A 89 8.65 9.49 -2.75
N ALA A 90 8.40 8.29 -2.28
CA ALA A 90 9.41 7.52 -1.57
C ALA A 90 9.33 6.08 -2.06
N GLN A 91 10.47 5.38 -2.06
CA GLN A 91 10.55 4.03 -2.57
C GLN A 91 11.29 3.15 -1.57
N GLY A 92 11.03 1.85 -1.65
CA GLY A 92 11.71 0.90 -0.80
C GLY A 92 11.31 -0.52 -1.13
N ARG A 93 11.80 -1.43 -0.32
CA ARG A 93 11.48 -2.84 -0.43
C ARG A 93 11.14 -3.37 0.94
N PHE A 94 10.21 -4.29 0.98
CA PHE A 94 9.91 -5.02 2.20
C PHE A 94 9.12 -6.26 1.82
N ARG A 95 8.67 -7.03 2.79
CA ARG A 95 7.91 -8.24 2.55
C ARG A 95 6.49 -8.07 3.02
N VAL A 96 5.57 -8.65 2.27
CA VAL A 96 4.17 -8.69 2.65
C VAL A 96 3.77 -10.14 2.84
N ARG A 97 2.75 -10.36 3.67
CA ARG A 97 2.26 -11.70 3.94
C ARG A 97 1.13 -12.02 2.98
N LEU A 98 1.24 -13.15 2.29
CA LEU A 98 0.20 -13.58 1.38
C LEU A 98 -0.86 -14.33 2.19
N ALA A 99 -2.11 -13.91 2.04
CA ALA A 99 -3.18 -14.51 2.82
C ALA A 99 -3.40 -15.97 2.46
N ALA A 100 -3.12 -16.35 1.22
CA ALA A 100 -3.42 -17.69 0.77
C ALA A 100 -2.62 -18.75 1.51
N ASN A 101 -1.35 -18.48 1.82
CA ASN A 101 -0.52 -19.49 2.43
C ASN A 101 0.35 -18.96 3.56
N GLY A 102 0.22 -17.69 3.91
CA GLY A 102 1.00 -17.10 4.99
C GLY A 102 2.45 -16.83 4.65
N GLU A 103 2.85 -17.07 3.41
CA GLU A 103 4.24 -16.82 3.03
C GLU A 103 4.52 -15.33 2.93
N LEU A 104 5.77 -14.99 3.17
CA LEU A 104 6.22 -13.62 2.98
C LEU A 104 6.78 -13.48 1.57
N ARG A 105 6.37 -12.41 0.90
CA ARG A 105 6.81 -12.13 -0.47
C ARG A 105 7.47 -10.77 -0.52
N GLU A 106 8.65 -10.72 -1.09
CA GLU A 106 9.35 -9.45 -1.22
C GLU A 106 8.73 -8.62 -2.33
N VAL A 107 8.48 -7.34 -2.05
CA VAL A 107 7.91 -6.42 -3.03
C VAL A 107 8.72 -5.14 -3.05
N GLU A 108 8.74 -4.52 -4.21
CA GLU A 108 9.22 -3.16 -4.34
C GLU A 108 8.02 -2.24 -4.25
N VAL A 109 8.19 -1.09 -3.61
CA VAL A 109 7.09 -0.21 -3.27
C VAL A 109 7.44 1.21 -3.66
N SER A 110 6.49 1.91 -4.23
CA SER A 110 6.60 3.33 -4.49
C SER A 110 5.37 4.00 -3.91
N ALA A 111 5.58 4.92 -2.98
CA ALA A 111 4.49 5.65 -2.33
C ALA A 111 4.51 7.08 -2.81
N LEU A 112 3.34 7.56 -3.26
CA LEU A 112 3.19 8.90 -3.79
C LEU A 112 2.18 9.65 -2.94
N PRO A 113 2.58 10.76 -2.33
CA PRO A 113 1.62 11.53 -1.53
C PRO A 113 0.61 12.21 -2.43
N LEU A 114 -0.63 12.27 -1.99
CA LEU A 114 -1.68 13.00 -2.68
C LEU A 114 -1.84 14.32 -1.97
N LEU A 115 -1.43 15.40 -2.63
CA LEU A 115 -1.29 16.70 -1.98
C LEU A 115 -2.35 17.66 -2.47
N GLU A 116 -2.92 18.39 -1.54
CA GLU A 116 -3.69 19.59 -1.84
C GLU A 116 -2.84 20.77 -1.40
N PRO A 117 -3.18 21.98 -1.81
CA PRO A 117 -2.30 23.11 -1.51
C PRO A 117 -1.94 23.27 -0.03
N ASP A 118 -2.86 22.93 0.86
CA ASP A 118 -2.62 23.17 2.28
C ASP A 118 -2.45 21.93 3.11
N HIS A 119 -2.66 20.74 2.55
CA HIS A 119 -2.63 19.54 3.38
C HIS A 119 -2.53 18.30 2.50
N TYR A 120 -2.26 17.16 3.15
CA TYR A 120 -2.22 15.88 2.49
C TYR A 120 -3.58 15.25 2.54
N GLU A 121 -3.98 14.62 1.44
CA GLU A 121 -5.22 13.86 1.41
C GLU A 121 -4.98 12.38 1.66
N GLY A 122 -3.74 11.94 1.57
CA GLY A 122 -3.39 10.54 1.73
C GLY A 122 -2.25 10.18 0.80
N ALA A 123 -2.18 8.92 0.41
CA ALA A 123 -1.12 8.47 -0.48
C ALA A 123 -1.63 7.37 -1.38
N LEU A 124 -1.01 7.28 -2.54
CA LEU A 124 -1.21 6.19 -3.48
C LEU A 124 0.05 5.36 -3.45
N VAL A 125 -0.10 4.05 -3.24
CA VAL A 125 1.04 3.15 -3.11
C VAL A 125 0.94 2.11 -4.19
N VAL A 126 2.00 1.96 -4.99
CA VAL A 126 2.09 0.95 -6.03
C VAL A 126 3.17 -0.03 -5.60
N PHE A 127 2.91 -1.31 -5.76
CA PHE A 127 3.91 -2.29 -5.36
C PHE A 127 3.89 -3.46 -6.34
N TRP A 128 5.01 -4.18 -6.41
CA TRP A 128 5.11 -5.31 -7.31
C TRP A 128 6.11 -6.31 -6.75
N PRO A 129 5.90 -7.60 -7.02
CA PRO A 129 6.82 -8.61 -6.51
C PRO A 129 8.21 -8.43 -7.11
N VAL A 130 9.21 -8.63 -6.29
CA VAL A 130 10.59 -8.64 -6.76
C VAL A 130 10.86 -10.02 -7.33
N GLU A 131 11.41 -10.05 -8.54
CA GLU A 131 11.72 -11.34 -9.13
C GLU A 131 12.96 -11.92 -8.49
N GLU A 132 12.97 -13.23 -8.34
CA GLU A 132 14.11 -13.88 -7.74
C GLU A 132 15.32 -13.69 -8.64
N ALA A 133 16.44 -13.44 -8.01
CA ALA A 133 17.66 -13.23 -8.77
C ALA A 133 17.99 -14.46 -9.59
N ALA A 134 17.70 -15.59 -9.04
CA ALA A 134 17.99 -16.81 -9.77
C ALA A 134 17.20 -16.89 -11.04
N SER A 135 16.00 -16.37 -11.00
CA SER A 135 15.23 -16.40 -12.21
C SER A 135 15.90 -15.55 -13.24
N GLY A 136 16.60 -14.62 -12.76
CA GLY A 136 17.30 -13.90 -13.70
C GLY A 136 18.40 -14.68 -14.25
N THR A 137 18.70 -15.53 -13.71
CA THR A 137 19.55 -16.06 -14.17
C THR A 137 19.81 -16.66 -15.00
N THR A 138 19.69 -16.54 -15.12
CA THR A 138 19.77 -16.99 -15.69
C THR A 138 20.30 -17.11 -16.16
#